data_e30b6226518bbd43001274ee8996bd5b
#
_entry.id   e30b6226518bbd43001274ee8996bd5b
#
_cell.length_a   1.000
_cell.length_b   1.000
_cell.length_c   1.000
_cell.angle_alpha   90.00
_cell.angle_beta   90.00
_cell.angle_gamma   90.00
#
_symmetry.space_group_name_H-M   'P 1'
#
loop_
_entity.id
_entity.type
_entity.pdbx_description
1 polymer ?
#
loop_
_entity_poly.entity_id
_entity_poly.type
_entity_poly.pdbx_seq_one_letter_code
_entity_poly.pdbx_strand_id
1 'polypeptide(L)'
;MSSTQDMLVHTEAGVTTLTFNRADKKNSITEAMYAAMGDALAQAAQDAAVRCLVFQGDLAIFSAGNDIADFLQQASKGGAPEAAGERPVWRFLRLLSQFPKPLVASVCGPAVGIGTTLLLHCDLVYAGDNAA
;
A
#
# COMPACT_ATOMS: atom_id res chain seq x y z
N MET A 1 -6.14 -15.04 -9.23
CA MET A 1 -6.05 -14.71 -8.42
C MET A 1 -4.96 -14.12 -8.16
N SER A 2 -4.46 -14.01 -8.25
CA SER A 2 -3.52 -13.40 -8.53
C SER A 2 -3.19 -12.21 -7.84
N SER A 3 -3.41 -11.11 -8.49
CA SER A 3 -2.98 -9.85 -7.99
C SER A 3 -3.61 -9.55 -6.65
N THR A 4 -4.81 -10.03 -6.44
CA THR A 4 -5.45 -9.83 -5.16
C THR A 4 -4.73 -10.55 -4.04
N GLN A 5 -3.88 -11.51 -4.38
CA GLN A 5 -3.12 -12.23 -3.39
C GLN A 5 -1.92 -11.44 -2.90
N ASP A 6 -1.43 -10.50 -3.69
CA ASP A 6 -0.25 -9.70 -3.32
C ASP A 6 -0.59 -8.63 -2.29
N MET A 7 -1.84 -8.17 -2.27
CA MET A 7 -2.34 -7.26 -1.26
C MET A 7 -3.55 -7.88 -0.62
N LEU A 8 -3.47 -8.13 0.67
CA LEU A 8 -4.63 -8.63 1.42
C LEU A 8 -5.35 -7.44 2.03
N VAL A 9 -6.66 -7.41 1.86
CA VAL A 9 -7.50 -6.36 2.41
C VAL A 9 -8.52 -7.01 3.32
N HIS A 10 -8.53 -6.61 4.58
CA HIS A 10 -9.42 -7.20 5.58
C HIS A 10 -10.01 -6.12 6.46
N THR A 11 -11.32 -6.16 6.65
CA THR A 11 -11.99 -5.21 7.52
C THR A 11 -12.73 -5.97 8.63
N GLU A 12 -12.43 -5.60 9.86
CA GLU A 12 -13.03 -6.25 11.01
C GLU A 12 -13.02 -5.28 12.18
N ALA A 13 -14.13 -5.20 12.90
CA ALA A 13 -14.23 -4.38 14.10
C ALA A 13 -13.83 -2.93 13.89
N GLY A 14 -14.18 -2.38 12.74
CA GLY A 14 -13.89 -0.98 12.43
C GLY A 14 -12.49 -0.71 11.91
N VAL A 15 -11.67 -1.75 11.68
CA VAL A 15 -10.30 -1.59 11.23
C VAL A 15 -10.16 -2.24 9.86
N THR A 16 -9.70 -1.48 8.88
CA THR A 16 -9.31 -2.03 7.58
C THR A 16 -7.80 -2.22 7.61
N THR A 17 -7.36 -3.45 7.38
CA THR A 17 -5.94 -3.79 7.36
C THR A 17 -5.52 -4.12 5.94
N LEU A 18 -4.48 -3.45 5.48
CA LEU A 18 -3.83 -3.72 4.19
C LEU A 18 -2.52 -4.44 4.49
N THR A 19 -2.40 -5.67 3.99
CA THR A 19 -1.21 -6.47 4.25
C THR A 19 -0.47 -6.70 2.95
N PHE A 20 0.81 -6.29 2.90
CA PHE A 20 1.68 -6.66 1.80
C PHE A 20 1.91 -8.17 1.89
N ASN A 21 1.61 -8.88 0.83
CA ASN A 21 1.66 -10.34 0.82
C ASN A 21 2.43 -10.86 -0.38
N ARG A 22 3.63 -10.34 -0.56
CA ARG A 22 4.46 -10.68 -1.71
C ARG A 22 5.88 -10.94 -1.23
N ALA A 23 6.00 -11.80 -0.21
CA ALA A 23 7.27 -12.02 0.47
C ALA A 23 8.37 -12.55 -0.44
N ASP A 24 8.01 -13.33 -1.45
CA ASP A 24 8.97 -13.86 -2.43
C ASP A 24 9.65 -12.75 -3.25
N LYS A 25 9.06 -11.58 -3.29
CA LYS A 25 9.63 -10.39 -3.93
C LYS A 25 9.87 -9.29 -2.91
N LYS A 26 10.04 -9.65 -1.65
CA LYS A 26 10.35 -8.73 -0.55
C LYS A 26 9.31 -7.63 -0.40
N ASN A 27 8.06 -7.98 -0.71
CA ASN A 27 6.93 -7.06 -0.65
C ASN A 27 7.14 -5.80 -1.49
N SER A 28 7.88 -5.94 -2.61
CA SER A 28 7.96 -4.84 -3.55
C SER A 28 6.60 -4.59 -4.18
N ILE A 29 6.30 -3.35 -4.49
CA ILE A 29 4.95 -2.89 -4.81
C ILE A 29 4.80 -2.72 -6.30
N THR A 30 3.83 -3.44 -6.86
CA THR A 30 3.49 -3.35 -8.29
C THR A 30 2.38 -2.32 -8.50
N GLU A 31 2.14 -1.96 -9.76
CA GLU A 31 1.01 -1.09 -10.11
C GLU A 31 -0.31 -1.70 -9.64
N ALA A 32 -0.47 -3.01 -9.79
CA ALA A 32 -1.69 -3.67 -9.35
C ALA A 32 -1.89 -3.57 -7.84
N MET A 33 -0.81 -3.62 -7.07
CA MET A 33 -0.89 -3.45 -5.62
C MET A 33 -1.28 -2.02 -5.27
N TYR A 34 -0.73 -1.04 -5.96
CA TYR A 34 -1.14 0.36 -5.76
C TYR A 34 -2.62 0.55 -6.06
N ALA A 35 -3.11 -0.08 -7.13
CA ALA A 35 -4.53 0.02 -7.47
C ALA A 35 -5.39 -0.57 -6.35
N ALA A 36 -5.00 -1.72 -5.82
CA ALA A 36 -5.75 -2.37 -4.74
C ALA A 36 -5.74 -1.51 -3.48
N MET A 37 -4.59 -0.92 -3.15
CA MET A 37 -4.50 -0.05 -1.97
C MET A 37 -5.33 1.22 -2.16
N GLY A 38 -5.31 1.79 -3.37
CA GLY A 38 -6.13 2.96 -3.67
C GLY A 38 -7.61 2.66 -3.51
N ASP A 39 -8.06 1.51 -4.03
CA ASP A 39 -9.45 1.11 -3.87
C ASP A 39 -9.83 0.95 -2.40
N ALA A 40 -8.95 0.33 -1.62
CA ALA A 40 -9.20 0.12 -0.19
C ALA A 40 -9.26 1.46 0.56
N LEU A 41 -8.36 2.39 0.25
CA LEU A 41 -8.38 3.72 0.86
C LEU A 41 -9.68 4.45 0.54
N ALA A 42 -10.08 4.43 -0.74
CA ALA A 42 -11.29 5.11 -1.15
C ALA A 42 -12.51 4.53 -0.46
N GLN A 43 -12.59 3.21 -0.38
CA GLN A 43 -13.72 2.56 0.25
C GLN A 43 -13.75 2.81 1.76
N ALA A 44 -12.60 2.70 2.42
CA ALA A 44 -12.52 2.92 3.86
C ALA A 44 -12.86 4.35 4.23
N ALA A 45 -12.49 5.32 3.38
CA ALA A 45 -12.80 6.72 3.64
C ALA A 45 -14.31 6.99 3.66
N GLN A 46 -15.07 6.22 2.87
CA GLN A 46 -16.51 6.42 2.74
C GLN A 46 -17.34 5.53 3.66
N ASP A 47 -16.74 4.51 4.24
CA ASP A 47 -17.47 3.53 5.04
C ASP A 47 -17.54 3.98 6.49
N ALA A 48 -18.74 4.36 6.93
CA ALA A 48 -18.93 4.86 8.30
C ALA A 48 -18.55 3.83 9.36
N ALA A 49 -18.55 2.54 9.03
CA ALA A 49 -18.18 1.50 9.97
C ALA A 49 -16.66 1.38 10.15
N VAL A 50 -15.88 1.94 9.24
CA VAL A 50 -14.42 1.89 9.32
C VAL A 50 -13.92 3.11 10.08
N ARG A 51 -13.11 2.88 11.11
CA ARG A 51 -12.63 3.94 11.98
C ARG A 51 -11.14 4.24 11.76
N CYS A 52 -10.38 3.29 11.27
CA CYS A 52 -8.97 3.51 10.95
C CYS A 52 -8.49 2.49 9.94
N LEU A 53 -7.30 2.73 9.39
CA LEU A 53 -6.70 1.84 8.41
C LEU A 53 -5.27 1.53 8.83
N VAL A 54 -4.87 0.26 8.71
CA VAL A 54 -3.56 -0.22 9.12
C VAL A 54 -2.81 -0.79 7.92
N PHE A 55 -1.55 -0.37 7.75
CA PHE A 55 -0.63 -1.01 6.81
C PHE A 55 0.27 -1.96 7.58
N GLN A 56 0.48 -3.16 7.05
CA GLN A 56 1.45 -4.10 7.63
C GLN A 56 2.08 -4.95 6.53
N GLY A 57 3.23 -5.51 6.82
CA GLY A 57 3.86 -6.52 5.98
C GLY A 57 3.90 -7.84 6.72
N ASP A 58 4.94 -8.64 6.50
CA ASP A 58 5.12 -9.83 7.33
C ASP A 58 6.19 -9.54 8.39
N LEU A 59 6.52 -10.57 9.18
CA LEU A 59 7.46 -10.37 10.29
C LEU A 59 8.89 -10.12 9.81
N ALA A 60 9.23 -10.50 8.59
CA ALA A 60 10.59 -10.39 8.07
C ALA A 60 10.81 -9.11 7.27
N ILE A 61 9.78 -8.58 6.65
CA ILE A 61 9.95 -7.38 5.83
C ILE A 61 8.63 -6.63 5.70
N PHE A 62 8.71 -5.31 5.82
CA PHE A 62 7.56 -4.47 5.57
C PHE A 62 7.39 -4.29 4.07
N SER A 63 8.31 -3.61 3.41
CA SER A 63 8.27 -3.45 1.96
C SER A 63 9.63 -2.97 1.44
N ALA A 64 10.07 -3.56 0.33
CA ALA A 64 11.28 -3.14 -0.35
C ALA A 64 11.07 -1.96 -1.30
N GLY A 65 9.85 -1.40 -1.33
CA GLY A 65 9.56 -0.27 -2.20
C GLY A 65 9.03 -0.71 -3.55
N ASN A 66 9.10 0.17 -4.54
CA ASN A 66 8.52 -0.10 -5.85
C ASN A 66 9.21 -1.28 -6.54
N ASP A 67 8.40 -2.08 -7.23
CA ASP A 67 8.94 -3.13 -8.09
C ASP A 67 9.36 -2.47 -9.40
N ILE A 68 10.67 -2.30 -9.57
CA ILE A 68 11.21 -1.57 -10.71
C ILE A 68 10.88 -2.29 -12.01
N ALA A 69 10.95 -3.62 -12.02
CA ALA A 69 10.66 -4.37 -13.24
C ALA A 69 9.22 -4.19 -13.67
N ASP A 70 8.30 -4.21 -12.72
CA ASP A 70 6.89 -4.00 -13.02
C ASP A 70 6.65 -2.59 -13.57
N PHE A 71 7.26 -1.59 -12.94
CA PHE A 71 7.07 -0.21 -13.38
C PHE A 71 7.61 0.00 -14.80
N LEU A 72 8.77 -0.60 -15.12
CA LEU A 72 9.31 -0.51 -16.47
C LEU A 72 8.43 -1.21 -17.47
N GLN A 73 7.85 -2.34 -17.10
CA GLN A 73 6.96 -3.08 -17.97
C GLN A 73 5.69 -2.28 -18.26
N GLN A 74 5.12 -1.66 -17.25
CA GLN A 74 3.93 -0.84 -17.44
C GLN A 74 4.24 0.38 -18.31
N ALA A 75 5.39 0.97 -18.12
CA ALA A 75 5.79 2.12 -18.93
C ALA A 75 5.97 1.73 -20.40
N SER A 76 6.51 0.54 -20.67
CA SER A 76 6.73 0.12 -22.05
C SER A 76 5.44 -0.27 -22.76
N LYS A 77 4.42 -0.68 -22.01
CA LYS A 77 3.13 -0.93 -22.64
C LYS A 77 2.42 0.33 -23.05
N GLY A 78 2.84 1.38 -22.54
CA GLY A 78 2.38 2.59 -22.55
C GLY A 78 1.52 3.21 -23.26
N GLY A 79 0.93 3.64 -23.76
CA GLY A 79 0.04 4.56 -24.21
C GLY A 79 0.27 5.91 -23.58
N ALA A 80 -0.39 6.90 -24.04
CA ALA A 80 -0.31 8.20 -23.43
C ALA A 80 -0.90 8.12 -22.03
N PRO A 81 -0.17 8.54 -21.01
CA PRO A 81 -0.69 8.48 -19.66
C PRO A 81 -2.00 9.21 -19.47
N GLU A 82 -2.15 10.31 -20.17
CA GLU A 82 -3.36 11.11 -20.05
C GLU A 82 -4.59 10.36 -20.56
N ALA A 83 -4.41 9.53 -21.55
CA ALA A 83 -5.52 8.77 -22.10
C ALA A 83 -5.99 7.68 -21.17
N ALA A 84 -5.11 7.19 -20.32
CA ALA A 84 -5.44 6.13 -19.39
C ALA A 84 -5.93 6.64 -18.04
N GLY A 85 -5.93 7.95 -17.84
CA GLY A 85 -6.32 8.54 -16.59
C GLY A 85 -5.19 8.51 -15.57
N GLU A 86 -5.54 8.66 -14.32
CA GLU A 86 -4.56 8.75 -13.24
C GLU A 86 -3.92 7.40 -13.00
N ARG A 87 -2.58 7.39 -12.96
CA ARG A 87 -1.87 6.15 -12.69
C ARG A 87 -2.13 5.68 -11.26
N PRO A 88 -2.13 4.36 -11.04
CA PRO A 88 -2.42 3.83 -9.70
C PRO A 88 -1.54 4.39 -8.60
N VAL A 89 -0.24 4.62 -8.87
CA VAL A 89 0.65 5.14 -7.85
C VAL A 89 0.25 6.56 -7.45
N TRP A 90 -0.09 7.40 -8.41
CA TRP A 90 -0.48 8.78 -8.11
C TRP A 90 -1.82 8.83 -7.39
N ARG A 91 -2.75 7.98 -7.81
CA ARG A 91 -4.04 7.87 -7.14
C ARG A 91 -3.85 7.42 -5.69
N PHE A 92 -2.99 6.43 -5.47
CA PHE A 92 -2.69 5.96 -4.11
C PHE A 92 -2.15 7.10 -3.26
N LEU A 93 -1.15 7.83 -3.77
CA LEU A 93 -0.54 8.91 -3.00
C LEU A 93 -1.54 10.02 -2.70
N ARG A 94 -2.39 10.35 -3.65
CA ARG A 94 -3.42 11.36 -3.44
C ARG A 94 -4.40 10.91 -2.36
N LEU A 95 -4.90 9.69 -2.45
CA LEU A 95 -5.85 9.17 -1.47
C LEU A 95 -5.23 9.02 -0.09
N LEU A 96 -3.95 8.65 -0.05
CA LEU A 96 -3.22 8.53 1.22
C LEU A 96 -3.10 9.88 1.90
N SER A 97 -2.72 10.92 1.14
CA SER A 97 -2.52 12.24 1.71
C SER A 97 -3.82 12.90 2.15
N GLN A 98 -4.94 12.47 1.60
CA GLN A 98 -6.25 13.04 1.90
C GLN A 98 -7.11 12.15 2.82
N PHE A 99 -6.55 11.05 3.28
CA PHE A 99 -7.35 10.09 4.05
C PHE A 99 -7.85 10.74 5.35
N PRO A 100 -9.17 10.70 5.59
CA PRO A 100 -9.76 11.48 6.67
C PRO A 100 -9.77 10.77 8.03
N LYS A 101 -9.24 9.57 8.12
CA LYS A 101 -9.27 8.77 9.33
C LYS A 101 -7.85 8.42 9.74
N PRO A 102 -7.62 7.95 10.98
CA PRO A 102 -6.27 7.59 11.39
C PRO A 102 -5.65 6.52 10.50
N LEU A 103 -4.40 6.73 10.14
CA LEU A 103 -3.57 5.78 9.42
C LEU A 103 -2.51 5.26 10.40
N VAL A 104 -2.39 3.95 10.46
CA VAL A 104 -1.47 3.27 11.38
C VAL A 104 -0.61 2.33 10.56
N ALA A 105 0.65 2.18 10.92
CA ALA A 105 1.53 1.20 10.31
C ALA A 105 2.13 0.31 11.37
N SER A 106 2.26 -0.97 11.05
CA SER A 106 2.93 -1.96 11.86
C SER A 106 4.10 -2.49 11.05
N VAL A 107 5.32 -2.15 11.47
CA VAL A 107 6.52 -2.34 10.66
C VAL A 107 7.46 -3.32 11.31
N CYS A 108 7.71 -4.44 10.63
CA CYS A 108 8.74 -5.40 11.01
C CYS A 108 9.68 -5.55 9.83
N GLY A 109 10.98 -5.60 10.08
CA GLY A 109 11.97 -5.75 9.05
C GLY A 109 12.17 -4.46 8.25
N PRO A 110 12.84 -4.57 7.09
CA PRO A 110 13.17 -3.40 6.29
C PRO A 110 11.95 -2.69 5.69
N ALA A 111 12.05 -1.36 5.63
CA ALA A 111 11.10 -0.51 4.94
C ALA A 111 11.93 0.43 4.05
N VAL A 112 11.76 0.31 2.73
CA VAL A 112 12.63 0.98 1.76
C VAL A 112 11.78 1.75 0.76
N GLY A 113 12.25 2.91 0.33
CA GLY A 113 11.56 3.72 -0.66
C GLY A 113 10.19 4.14 -0.17
N ILE A 114 9.16 3.88 -0.96
CA ILE A 114 7.78 4.20 -0.55
C ILE A 114 7.40 3.42 0.72
N GLY A 115 8.03 2.27 0.97
CA GLY A 115 7.85 1.55 2.23
C GLY A 115 8.21 2.40 3.43
N THR A 116 9.18 3.29 3.27
CA THR A 116 9.55 4.25 4.31
C THR A 116 8.67 5.49 4.25
N THR A 117 8.50 6.05 3.05
CA THR A 117 7.85 7.36 2.96
C THR A 117 6.37 7.31 3.24
N LEU A 118 5.71 6.17 3.00
CA LEU A 118 4.29 6.09 3.38
C LEU A 118 4.10 6.24 4.89
N LEU A 119 5.14 5.90 5.67
CA LEU A 119 5.06 6.05 7.13
C LEU A 119 4.94 7.50 7.56
N LEU A 120 5.43 8.41 6.74
CA LEU A 120 5.30 9.85 7.02
C LEU A 120 3.86 10.34 6.90
N HIS A 121 3.02 9.56 6.24
CA HIS A 121 1.58 9.86 6.16
C HIS A 121 0.79 9.21 7.28
N CYS A 122 1.41 8.35 8.07
CA CYS A 122 0.72 7.66 9.15
C CYS A 122 0.69 8.49 10.42
N ASP A 123 -0.41 8.36 11.15
CA ASP A 123 -0.56 9.06 12.42
C ASP A 123 0.17 8.33 13.54
N LEU A 124 0.26 7.00 13.45
CA LEU A 124 0.98 6.18 14.41
C LEU A 124 1.76 5.11 13.65
N VAL A 125 2.99 4.87 14.07
CA VAL A 125 3.83 3.80 13.51
C VAL A 125 4.35 2.96 14.67
N TYR A 126 4.03 1.67 14.64
CA TYR A 126 4.57 0.71 15.59
C TYR A 126 5.68 -0.05 14.89
N ALA A 127 6.89 0.04 15.42
CA ALA A 127 8.05 -0.62 14.82
C ALA A 127 8.50 -1.76 15.70
N GLY A 128 8.63 -2.94 15.10
CA GLY A 128 9.21 -4.08 15.78
C GLY A 128 10.71 -3.85 16.02
N ASP A 129 11.31 -4.71 16.82
CA ASP A 129 12.73 -4.56 17.15
C ASP A 129 13.63 -4.86 15.96
N ASN A 130 13.11 -5.48 14.90
CA ASN A 130 13.87 -5.72 13.67
C ASN A 130 13.58 -4.69 12.58
N ALA A 131 12.84 -3.63 12.87
CA ALA A 131 12.54 -2.61 11.87
C ALA A 131 13.83 -1.91 11.42
N ALA A 132 13.91 -1.66 10.12
CA ALA A 132 15.12 -1.06 9.58
C ALA A 132 14.85 -0.15 8.38
#